data_5df9f7363d89d2a4d11b74d9e89a4cb2
#
_entry.id   5df9f7363d89d2a4d11b74d9e89a4cb2
#
_cell.length_a   1.000
_cell.length_b   1.000
_cell.length_c   1.000
_cell.angle_alpha   90.00
_cell.angle_beta   90.00
_cell.angle_gamma   90.00
#
_symmetry.space_group_name_H-M   'P 1'
#
loop_
_entity.id
_entity.type
_entity.pdbx_description
1 polymer ?
#
loop_
_entity_poly.entity_id
_entity_poly.type
_entity_poly.pdbx_seq_one_letter_code
_entity_poly.pdbx_strand_id
1 'polypeptide(L)'
;MHVQAVFIPFIFVRMEEKGKILIIDDNKDVLFALNLLLEPYMQKVKVTTQPARIEYFMRTFQPDVVLLDMNFHRDAVSGQEGFEYLGQILEIDPQAVVIFMTAYSDIEKAVKAIKVGATDFISKPWETEKLLATLSSGIRLSHSRKEVGRLREQMKAMKEDDTLPELIGESPAMLKVKDTIYKLVETDANILITGESGTGKDLVARLLRHAKSDC
;
A
#
# COMPACT_ATOMS: atom_id res chain seq x y z
N MET A 1 -42.47 -27.26 -30.38
CA MET A 1 -41.59 -26.12 -30.04
C MET A 1 -40.64 -26.57 -28.96
N HIS A 2 -39.40 -26.93 -29.32
CA HIS A 2 -38.38 -27.33 -28.35
C HIS A 2 -37.61 -26.06 -27.93
N VAL A 3 -37.76 -25.67 -26.68
CA VAL A 3 -36.94 -24.61 -26.08
C VAL A 3 -35.65 -25.30 -25.64
N GLN A 4 -34.57 -25.09 -26.38
CA GLN A 4 -33.23 -25.47 -25.95
C GLN A 4 -32.75 -24.45 -24.91
N ALA A 5 -32.71 -24.87 -23.64
CA ALA A 5 -32.04 -24.10 -22.60
C ALA A 5 -30.53 -24.18 -22.86
N VAL A 6 -29.95 -23.06 -23.30
CA VAL A 6 -28.52 -22.90 -23.40
C VAL A 6 -27.98 -22.72 -21.96
N PHE A 7 -27.41 -23.78 -21.42
CA PHE A 7 -26.70 -23.74 -20.15
C PHE A 7 -25.36 -23.02 -20.40
N ILE A 8 -25.31 -21.73 -20.12
CA ILE A 8 -24.03 -21.00 -20.07
C ILE A 8 -23.34 -21.45 -18.78
N PRO A 9 -22.19 -22.15 -18.83
CA PRO A 9 -21.45 -22.45 -17.63
C PRO A 9 -21.00 -21.12 -16.99
N PHE A 10 -21.60 -20.78 -15.88
CA PHE A 10 -21.17 -19.68 -15.04
C PHE A 10 -19.78 -20.06 -14.51
N ILE A 11 -18.73 -19.68 -15.23
CA ILE A 11 -17.37 -19.84 -14.72
C ILE A 11 -17.26 -18.91 -13.52
N PHE A 12 -17.40 -19.49 -12.35
CA PHE A 12 -17.17 -18.82 -11.08
C PHE A 12 -15.65 -18.54 -11.00
N VAL A 13 -15.23 -17.38 -11.51
CA VAL A 13 -13.89 -16.86 -11.19
C VAL A 13 -13.92 -16.54 -9.70
N ARG A 14 -13.50 -17.51 -8.89
CA ARG A 14 -13.37 -17.33 -7.44
C ARG A 14 -12.16 -16.42 -7.22
N MET A 15 -12.42 -15.14 -6.99
CA MET A 15 -11.37 -14.24 -6.55
C MET A 15 -10.93 -14.65 -5.14
N GLU A 16 -9.67 -15.05 -5.01
CA GLU A 16 -9.10 -15.50 -3.73
C GLU A 16 -9.04 -14.34 -2.72
N GLU A 17 -8.87 -13.12 -3.20
CA GLU A 17 -8.83 -11.91 -2.38
C GLU A 17 -9.80 -10.85 -2.92
N LYS A 18 -10.62 -10.31 -2.04
CA LYS A 18 -11.53 -9.20 -2.35
C LYS A 18 -10.92 -7.88 -1.86
N GLY A 19 -10.92 -6.88 -2.72
CA GLY A 19 -10.40 -5.55 -2.43
C GLY A 19 -11.43 -4.43 -2.64
N LYS A 20 -11.05 -3.23 -2.24
CA LYS A 20 -11.80 -1.99 -2.44
C LYS A 20 -11.37 -1.36 -3.76
N ILE A 21 -12.33 -1.08 -4.63
CA ILE A 21 -12.08 -0.48 -5.94
C ILE A 21 -12.69 0.92 -6.00
N LEU A 22 -11.89 1.88 -6.43
CA LEU A 22 -12.37 3.21 -6.82
C LEU A 22 -12.37 3.31 -8.34
N ILE A 23 -13.48 3.70 -8.94
CA ILE A 23 -13.62 3.88 -10.39
C ILE A 23 -13.87 5.35 -10.67
N ILE A 24 -13.08 5.93 -11.55
CA ILE A 24 -13.13 7.33 -11.94
C ILE A 24 -13.26 7.41 -13.47
N ASP A 25 -14.41 7.84 -13.92
CA ASP A 25 -14.76 7.94 -15.33
C ASP A 25 -15.85 9.01 -15.45
N ASP A 26 -15.82 9.90 -16.42
CA ASP A 26 -16.83 10.93 -16.59
C ASP A 26 -18.13 10.42 -17.23
N ASN A 27 -18.09 9.23 -17.83
CA ASN A 27 -19.25 8.56 -18.40
C ASN A 27 -20.01 7.75 -17.34
N LYS A 28 -21.22 8.20 -17.02
CA LYS A 28 -22.09 7.55 -16.02
C LYS A 28 -22.50 6.13 -16.41
N ASP A 29 -22.66 5.85 -17.70
CA ASP A 29 -23.08 4.53 -18.17
C ASP A 29 -21.94 3.51 -17.97
N VAL A 30 -20.69 3.92 -18.20
CA VAL A 30 -19.48 3.14 -17.91
C VAL A 30 -19.39 2.85 -16.42
N LEU A 31 -19.55 3.86 -15.56
CA LEU A 31 -19.55 3.70 -14.13
C LEU A 31 -20.64 2.75 -13.63
N PHE A 32 -21.85 2.89 -14.17
CA PHE A 32 -22.97 2.02 -13.81
C PHE A 32 -22.70 0.56 -14.20
N ALA A 33 -22.24 0.33 -15.43
CA ALA A 33 -21.92 -1.00 -15.95
C ALA A 33 -20.81 -1.67 -15.13
N LEU A 34 -19.72 -0.94 -14.83
CA LEU A 34 -18.62 -1.45 -14.02
C LEU A 34 -19.03 -1.70 -12.57
N ASN A 35 -19.84 -0.82 -11.98
CA ASN A 35 -20.31 -1.03 -10.61
C ASN A 35 -21.15 -2.31 -10.51
N LEU A 36 -22.09 -2.50 -11.43
CA LEU A 36 -22.95 -3.69 -11.47
C LEU A 36 -22.15 -4.98 -11.72
N LEU A 37 -21.15 -4.90 -12.61
CA LEU A 37 -20.28 -6.04 -12.94
C LEU A 37 -19.38 -6.43 -11.78
N LEU A 38 -18.81 -5.47 -11.05
CA LEU A 38 -17.75 -5.70 -10.08
C LEU A 38 -18.27 -5.93 -8.65
N GLU A 39 -19.46 -5.41 -8.31
CA GLU A 39 -20.02 -5.50 -6.95
C GLU A 39 -20.05 -6.94 -6.40
N PRO A 40 -20.37 -8.01 -7.15
CA PRO A 40 -20.38 -9.38 -6.65
C PRO A 40 -18.99 -9.91 -6.28
N TYR A 41 -17.94 -9.40 -6.94
CA TYR A 41 -16.56 -9.92 -6.85
C TYR A 41 -15.68 -9.14 -5.89
N MET A 42 -16.03 -7.88 -5.58
CA MET A 42 -15.21 -6.98 -4.78
C MET A 42 -15.69 -6.88 -3.34
N GLN A 43 -14.82 -6.43 -2.43
CA GLN A 43 -15.21 -6.09 -1.07
C GLN A 43 -16.11 -4.85 -1.05
N LYS A 44 -15.74 -3.84 -1.82
CA LYS A 44 -16.50 -2.60 -1.98
C LYS A 44 -16.10 -1.88 -3.27
N VAL A 45 -17.09 -1.36 -3.97
CA VAL A 45 -16.87 -0.52 -5.16
C VAL A 45 -17.36 0.90 -4.86
N LYS A 46 -16.58 1.90 -5.26
CA LYS A 46 -16.95 3.31 -5.26
C LYS A 46 -16.72 3.87 -6.65
N VAL A 47 -17.66 4.67 -7.12
CA VAL A 47 -17.61 5.28 -8.45
C VAL A 47 -17.74 6.80 -8.33
N THR A 48 -17.08 7.55 -9.20
CA THR A 48 -17.21 9.01 -9.27
C THR A 48 -17.00 9.52 -10.68
N THR A 49 -17.83 10.48 -11.07
CA THR A 49 -17.62 11.27 -12.30
C THR A 49 -16.79 12.52 -12.06
N GLN A 50 -16.37 12.77 -10.83
CA GLN A 50 -15.71 14.01 -10.41
C GLN A 50 -14.27 13.73 -9.97
N PRO A 51 -13.26 13.95 -10.82
CA PRO A 51 -11.86 13.78 -10.45
C PRO A 51 -11.42 14.63 -9.25
N ALA A 52 -12.04 15.80 -9.06
CA ALA A 52 -11.79 16.66 -7.88
C ALA A 52 -12.02 15.94 -6.53
N ARG A 53 -12.71 14.79 -6.52
CA ARG A 53 -12.94 13.98 -5.32
C ARG A 53 -11.87 12.90 -5.10
N ILE A 54 -10.85 12.82 -5.94
CA ILE A 54 -9.76 11.83 -5.82
C ILE A 54 -9.14 11.88 -4.43
N GLU A 55 -8.69 13.04 -3.98
CA GLU A 55 -8.06 13.19 -2.67
C GLU A 55 -8.97 12.71 -1.53
N TYR A 56 -10.24 13.10 -1.57
CA TYR A 56 -11.21 12.65 -0.57
C TYR A 56 -11.33 11.12 -0.52
N PHE A 57 -11.45 10.46 -1.67
CA PHE A 57 -11.59 9.01 -1.70
C PHE A 57 -10.28 8.29 -1.34
N MET A 58 -9.14 8.79 -1.78
CA MET A 58 -7.85 8.21 -1.42
C MET A 58 -7.64 8.22 0.10
N ARG A 59 -8.00 9.32 0.78
CA ARG A 59 -7.84 9.46 2.23
C ARG A 59 -8.91 8.71 3.06
N THR A 60 -10.17 8.74 2.63
CA THR A 60 -11.30 8.22 3.44
C THR A 60 -11.70 6.80 3.08
N PHE A 61 -11.67 6.44 1.79
CA PHE A 61 -12.03 5.12 1.32
C PHE A 61 -10.84 4.18 1.25
N GLN A 62 -9.62 4.70 0.98
CA GLN A 62 -8.36 3.95 0.87
C GLN A 62 -8.52 2.74 -0.06
N PRO A 63 -8.70 2.96 -1.37
CA PRO A 63 -8.88 1.90 -2.33
C PRO A 63 -7.64 1.00 -2.41
N ASP A 64 -7.84 -0.27 -2.73
CA ASP A 64 -6.76 -1.18 -3.07
C ASP A 64 -6.34 -1.02 -4.54
N VAL A 65 -7.31 -0.72 -5.40
CA VAL A 65 -7.08 -0.43 -6.82
C VAL A 65 -7.92 0.78 -7.24
N VAL A 66 -7.33 1.66 -8.03
CA VAL A 66 -8.02 2.75 -8.73
C VAL A 66 -8.11 2.40 -10.19
N LEU A 67 -9.33 2.27 -10.73
CA LEU A 67 -9.61 2.26 -12.16
C LEU A 67 -9.83 3.70 -12.61
N LEU A 68 -8.97 4.19 -13.50
CA LEU A 68 -8.96 5.58 -13.94
C LEU A 68 -9.18 5.64 -15.46
N ASP A 69 -10.16 6.39 -15.90
CA ASP A 69 -10.28 6.67 -17.32
C ASP A 69 -9.08 7.49 -17.83
N MET A 70 -8.64 7.17 -19.04
CA MET A 70 -7.56 7.92 -19.69
C MET A 70 -8.04 9.24 -20.26
N ASN A 71 -9.26 9.27 -20.79
CA ASN A 71 -9.79 10.37 -21.58
C ASN A 71 -11.03 10.97 -20.92
N PHE A 72 -10.90 12.15 -20.32
CA PHE A 72 -12.01 12.93 -19.79
C PHE A 72 -12.56 13.90 -20.83
N HIS A 73 -13.78 14.40 -20.64
CA HIS A 73 -14.51 15.22 -21.63
C HIS A 73 -13.79 16.49 -22.10
N ARG A 74 -12.91 17.05 -21.26
CA ARG A 74 -12.16 18.26 -21.64
C ARG A 74 -11.02 17.97 -22.60
N ASP A 75 -10.54 16.73 -22.64
CA ASP A 75 -9.39 16.33 -23.45
C ASP A 75 -9.55 14.89 -23.99
N ALA A 76 -10.57 14.69 -24.79
CA ALA A 76 -10.87 13.38 -25.37
C ALA A 76 -9.76 12.84 -26.30
N VAL A 77 -8.77 13.66 -26.66
CA VAL A 77 -7.75 13.31 -27.66
C VAL A 77 -6.35 13.12 -27.06
N SER A 78 -5.90 13.98 -26.13
CA SER A 78 -4.51 13.94 -25.64
C SER A 78 -4.28 12.98 -24.48
N GLY A 79 -5.31 12.71 -23.66
CA GLY A 79 -5.20 11.91 -22.44
C GLY A 79 -4.41 12.62 -21.31
N GLN A 80 -4.10 13.92 -21.45
CA GLN A 80 -3.29 14.66 -20.51
C GLN A 80 -3.93 14.73 -19.12
N GLU A 81 -5.27 14.89 -19.06
CA GLU A 81 -6.00 14.91 -17.79
C GLU A 81 -5.84 13.59 -17.01
N GLY A 82 -5.89 12.43 -17.68
CA GLY A 82 -5.65 11.14 -17.05
C GLY A 82 -4.26 11.05 -16.41
N PHE A 83 -3.23 11.58 -17.08
CA PHE A 83 -1.88 11.64 -16.51
C PHE A 83 -1.77 12.60 -15.33
N GLU A 84 -2.47 13.73 -15.35
CA GLU A 84 -2.51 14.68 -14.24
C GLU A 84 -3.17 14.03 -13.00
N TYR A 85 -4.27 13.30 -13.19
CA TYR A 85 -4.94 12.58 -12.11
C TYR A 85 -4.12 11.41 -11.57
N LEU A 86 -3.40 10.70 -12.44
CA LEU A 86 -2.41 9.71 -11.99
C LEU A 86 -1.35 10.36 -11.09
N GLY A 87 -0.80 11.51 -11.51
CA GLY A 87 0.17 12.26 -10.70
C GLY A 87 -0.39 12.60 -9.33
N GLN A 88 -1.61 13.16 -9.25
CA GLN A 88 -2.28 13.48 -8.00
C GLN A 88 -2.47 12.24 -7.09
N ILE A 89 -2.86 11.10 -7.65
CA ILE A 89 -3.01 9.86 -6.88
C ILE A 89 -1.65 9.41 -6.30
N LEU A 90 -0.60 9.43 -7.11
CA LEU A 90 0.74 9.00 -6.71
C LEU A 90 1.43 9.99 -5.74
N GLU A 91 1.06 11.28 -5.76
CA GLU A 91 1.48 12.25 -4.73
C GLU A 91 0.84 11.95 -3.36
N ILE A 92 -0.42 11.49 -3.34
CA ILE A 92 -1.12 11.13 -2.11
C ILE A 92 -0.63 9.77 -1.57
N ASP A 93 -0.49 8.79 -2.44
CA ASP A 93 0.02 7.45 -2.14
C ASP A 93 0.97 6.97 -3.26
N PRO A 94 2.30 7.08 -3.07
CA PRO A 94 3.28 6.62 -4.05
C PRO A 94 3.22 5.13 -4.35
N GLN A 95 2.52 4.34 -3.53
CA GLN A 95 2.35 2.91 -3.71
C GLN A 95 0.96 2.53 -4.26
N ALA A 96 0.12 3.51 -4.57
CA ALA A 96 -1.21 3.27 -5.13
C ALA A 96 -1.15 2.38 -6.37
N VAL A 97 -2.09 1.47 -6.48
CA VAL A 97 -2.26 0.63 -7.67
C VAL A 97 -3.29 1.31 -8.57
N VAL A 98 -2.82 1.89 -9.66
CA VAL A 98 -3.65 2.60 -10.64
C VAL A 98 -3.66 1.82 -11.94
N ILE A 99 -4.85 1.49 -12.44
CA ILE A 99 -5.09 0.79 -13.70
C ILE A 99 -5.88 1.73 -14.60
N PHE A 100 -5.33 2.05 -15.77
CA PHE A 100 -6.03 2.88 -16.73
C PHE A 100 -7.08 2.10 -17.52
N MET A 101 -8.18 2.76 -17.84
CA MET A 101 -9.14 2.33 -18.85
C MET A 101 -8.91 3.16 -20.10
N THR A 102 -8.62 2.53 -21.24
CA THR A 102 -8.24 3.22 -22.48
C THR A 102 -9.07 2.73 -23.67
N ALA A 103 -9.25 3.57 -24.68
CA ALA A 103 -9.77 3.11 -25.96
C ALA A 103 -8.72 2.22 -26.68
N TYR A 104 -9.18 1.29 -27.52
CA TYR A 104 -8.30 0.35 -28.23
C TYR A 104 -7.23 1.03 -29.10
N SER A 105 -7.48 2.27 -29.54
CA SER A 105 -6.55 3.09 -30.33
C SER A 105 -5.41 3.73 -29.56
N ASP A 106 -5.41 3.68 -28.20
CA ASP A 106 -4.54 4.47 -27.34
C ASP A 106 -3.40 3.64 -26.68
N ILE A 107 -2.94 2.58 -27.33
CA ILE A 107 -1.90 1.69 -26.77
C ILE A 107 -0.60 2.44 -26.47
N GLU A 108 -0.21 3.40 -27.31
CA GLU A 108 1.00 4.21 -27.06
C GLU A 108 0.88 5.04 -25.77
N LYS A 109 -0.30 5.59 -25.52
CA LYS A 109 -0.60 6.32 -24.27
C LYS A 109 -0.58 5.38 -23.07
N ALA A 110 -1.11 4.16 -23.20
CA ALA A 110 -1.08 3.16 -22.16
C ALA A 110 0.36 2.78 -21.78
N VAL A 111 1.24 2.57 -22.75
CA VAL A 111 2.67 2.32 -22.51
C VAL A 111 3.34 3.52 -21.82
N LYS A 112 3.01 4.76 -22.21
CA LYS A 112 3.49 5.96 -21.54
C LYS A 112 3.00 6.02 -20.09
N ALA A 113 1.73 5.65 -19.83
CA ALA A 113 1.16 5.62 -18.48
C ALA A 113 1.93 4.68 -17.54
N ILE A 114 2.29 3.48 -17.99
CA ILE A 114 3.13 2.55 -17.22
C ILE A 114 4.49 3.18 -16.85
N LYS A 115 5.12 3.88 -17.82
CA LYS A 115 6.42 4.54 -17.58
C LYS A 115 6.35 5.66 -16.52
N VAL A 116 5.20 6.29 -16.35
CA VAL A 116 4.99 7.37 -15.37
C VAL A 116 4.34 6.90 -14.06
N GLY A 117 4.18 5.58 -13.88
CA GLY A 117 3.80 4.99 -12.60
C GLY A 117 2.44 4.29 -12.53
N ALA A 118 1.69 4.22 -13.63
CA ALA A 118 0.51 3.35 -13.66
C ALA A 118 0.93 1.88 -13.53
N THR A 119 0.10 1.08 -12.89
CA THR A 119 0.39 -0.34 -12.68
C THR A 119 0.06 -1.18 -13.90
N ASP A 120 -1.06 -0.89 -14.57
CA ASP A 120 -1.56 -1.63 -15.72
C ASP A 120 -2.57 -0.81 -16.52
N PHE A 121 -3.10 -1.38 -17.61
CA PHE A 121 -4.20 -0.79 -18.38
C PHE A 121 -5.17 -1.84 -18.89
N ILE A 122 -6.42 -1.40 -19.15
CA ILE A 122 -7.50 -2.22 -19.70
C ILE A 122 -8.12 -1.47 -20.88
N SER A 123 -8.26 -2.14 -22.02
CA SER A 123 -8.92 -1.57 -23.19
C SER A 123 -10.44 -1.56 -23.06
N LYS A 124 -11.08 -0.49 -23.52
CA LYS A 124 -12.54 -0.39 -23.73
C LYS A 124 -12.86 -0.79 -25.18
N PRO A 125 -13.85 -1.67 -25.45
CA PRO A 125 -14.62 -2.45 -24.49
C PRO A 125 -13.78 -3.55 -23.84
N TRP A 126 -14.04 -3.84 -22.57
CA TRP A 126 -13.31 -4.87 -21.83
C TRP A 126 -13.97 -6.23 -21.94
N GLU A 127 -13.15 -7.26 -21.87
CA GLU A 127 -13.58 -8.62 -21.60
C GLU A 127 -13.65 -8.84 -20.09
N THR A 128 -14.78 -9.39 -19.61
CA THR A 128 -15.01 -9.54 -18.15
C THR A 128 -13.92 -10.35 -17.44
N GLU A 129 -13.47 -11.45 -18.07
CA GLU A 129 -12.44 -12.29 -17.49
C GLU A 129 -11.10 -11.56 -17.35
N LYS A 130 -10.71 -10.81 -18.38
CA LYS A 130 -9.48 -10.02 -18.39
C LYS A 130 -9.54 -8.89 -17.35
N LEU A 131 -10.67 -8.19 -17.26
CA LEU A 131 -10.89 -7.15 -16.26
C LEU A 131 -10.74 -7.71 -14.85
N LEU A 132 -11.42 -8.82 -14.54
CA LEU A 132 -11.35 -9.46 -13.23
C LEU A 132 -9.94 -9.98 -12.90
N ALA A 133 -9.24 -10.57 -13.87
CA ALA A 133 -7.87 -11.04 -13.69
C ALA A 133 -6.90 -9.88 -13.39
N THR A 134 -7.00 -8.78 -14.13
CA THR A 134 -6.18 -7.57 -13.92
C THR A 134 -6.45 -6.95 -12.54
N LEU A 135 -7.72 -6.82 -12.16
CA LEU A 135 -8.11 -6.32 -10.83
C LEU A 135 -7.60 -7.22 -9.70
N SER A 136 -7.73 -8.54 -9.84
CA SER A 136 -7.22 -9.51 -8.86
C SER A 136 -5.71 -9.36 -8.67
N SER A 137 -4.97 -9.22 -9.75
CA SER A 137 -3.52 -8.99 -9.71
C SER A 137 -3.16 -7.67 -9.04
N GLY A 138 -3.91 -6.60 -9.35
CA GLY A 138 -3.77 -5.29 -8.71
C GLY A 138 -4.06 -5.33 -7.21
N ILE A 139 -5.12 -6.02 -6.77
CA ILE A 139 -5.46 -6.17 -5.35
C ILE A 139 -4.34 -6.89 -4.60
N ARG A 140 -3.83 -8.02 -5.12
CA ARG A 140 -2.71 -8.75 -4.52
C ARG A 140 -1.47 -7.88 -4.40
N LEU A 141 -1.16 -7.10 -5.44
CA LEU A 141 -0.03 -6.16 -5.40
C LEU A 141 -0.21 -5.10 -4.32
N SER A 142 -1.40 -4.51 -4.21
CA SER A 142 -1.73 -3.52 -3.17
C SER A 142 -1.56 -4.10 -1.77
N HIS A 143 -2.13 -5.29 -1.51
CA HIS A 143 -2.00 -5.96 -0.22
C HIS A 143 -0.55 -6.29 0.12
N SER A 144 0.23 -6.80 -0.84
CA SER A 144 1.66 -7.07 -0.67
C SER A 144 2.45 -5.81 -0.32
N ARG A 145 2.21 -4.69 -1.02
CA ARG A 145 2.85 -3.40 -0.73
C ARG A 145 2.53 -2.89 0.68
N LYS A 146 1.25 -2.96 1.08
CA LYS A 146 0.79 -2.57 2.41
C LYS A 146 1.43 -3.43 3.51
N GLU A 147 1.53 -4.73 3.30
CA GLU A 147 2.15 -5.64 4.27
C GLU A 147 3.65 -5.39 4.41
N VAL A 148 4.37 -5.18 3.30
CA VAL A 148 5.79 -4.80 3.33
C VAL A 148 5.98 -3.46 4.06
N GLY A 149 5.11 -2.48 3.81
CA GLY A 149 5.11 -1.20 4.53
C GLY A 149 4.95 -1.39 6.04
N ARG A 150 3.95 -2.15 6.45
CA ARG A 150 3.67 -2.46 7.85
C ARG A 150 4.85 -3.17 8.54
N LEU A 151 5.46 -4.15 7.87
CA LEU A 151 6.62 -4.86 8.41
C LEU A 151 7.84 -3.93 8.57
N ARG A 152 8.07 -3.04 7.60
CA ARG A 152 9.15 -2.04 7.68
C ARG A 152 8.94 -1.07 8.84
N GLU A 153 7.72 -0.61 9.06
CA GLU A 153 7.39 0.25 10.19
C GLU A 153 7.60 -0.46 11.53
N GLN A 154 7.20 -1.73 11.64
CA GLN A 154 7.46 -2.55 12.83
C GLN A 154 8.96 -2.74 13.08
N MET A 155 9.73 -3.05 12.03
CA MET A 155 11.20 -3.18 12.15
C MET A 155 11.86 -1.85 12.53
N LYS A 156 11.34 -0.73 12.02
CA LYS A 156 11.84 0.60 12.39
C LYS A 156 11.55 0.93 13.86
N ALA A 157 10.32 0.67 14.31
CA ALA A 157 9.96 0.85 15.71
C ALA A 157 10.81 -0.02 16.66
N MET A 158 11.12 -1.28 16.26
CA MET A 158 12.04 -2.14 17.02
C MET A 158 13.47 -1.59 17.06
N LYS A 159 13.94 -0.96 15.96
CA LYS A 159 15.27 -0.35 15.90
C LYS A 159 15.36 0.98 16.66
N GLU A 160 14.28 1.75 16.71
CA GLU A 160 14.21 2.99 17.50
C GLU A 160 14.24 2.69 19.01
N ASP A 161 13.74 1.53 19.44
CA ASP A 161 13.90 1.03 20.82
C ASP A 161 15.32 0.50 21.09
N ASP A 162 16.13 0.30 20.04
CA ASP A 162 17.52 -0.17 20.06
C ASP A 162 18.55 0.97 19.87
N THR A 163 18.11 2.24 19.81
CA THR A 163 19.04 3.37 19.92
C THR A 163 19.68 3.32 21.30
N LEU A 164 21.02 3.27 21.32
CA LEU A 164 21.83 3.28 22.57
C LEU A 164 21.32 4.40 23.47
N PRO A 165 20.71 4.09 24.61
CA PRO A 165 20.33 5.12 25.55
C PRO A 165 21.63 5.70 26.13
N GLU A 166 21.84 6.98 25.91
CA GLU A 166 23.00 7.68 26.47
C GLU A 166 22.84 7.81 27.99
N LEU A 167 23.71 7.21 28.73
CA LEU A 167 23.82 7.43 30.19
C LEU A 167 24.29 8.86 30.43
N ILE A 168 23.34 9.76 30.64
CA ILE A 168 23.60 11.18 30.91
C ILE A 168 23.99 11.31 32.40
N GLY A 169 25.12 11.96 32.67
CA GLY A 169 25.59 12.29 34.02
C GLY A 169 27.09 12.23 34.14
N GLU A 170 27.63 13.19 34.90
CA GLU A 170 29.09 13.35 35.16
C GLU A 170 29.42 13.25 36.66
N SER A 171 28.46 12.87 37.50
CA SER A 171 28.73 12.68 38.92
C SER A 171 29.74 11.53 39.14
N PRO A 172 30.56 11.58 40.18
CA PRO A 172 31.54 10.50 40.49
C PRO A 172 30.87 9.12 40.59
N ALA A 173 29.65 9.05 41.06
CA ALA A 173 28.86 7.81 41.12
C ALA A 173 28.48 7.31 39.72
N MET A 174 28.04 8.20 38.83
CA MET A 174 27.66 7.85 37.47
C MET A 174 28.88 7.43 36.62
N LEU A 175 30.01 8.09 36.80
CA LEU A 175 31.25 7.70 36.13
C LEU A 175 31.70 6.29 36.54
N LYS A 176 31.56 5.90 37.81
CA LYS A 176 31.79 4.53 38.24
C LYS A 176 30.87 3.52 37.61
N VAL A 177 29.59 3.86 37.45
CA VAL A 177 28.61 3.00 36.76
C VAL A 177 29.00 2.81 35.29
N LYS A 178 29.38 3.89 34.60
CA LYS A 178 29.84 3.84 33.19
C LYS A 178 31.08 2.95 33.06
N ASP A 179 32.11 3.15 33.90
CA ASP A 179 33.34 2.35 33.90
C ASP A 179 33.05 0.87 34.17
N THR A 180 32.13 0.57 35.09
CA THR A 180 31.71 -0.80 35.36
C THR A 180 31.02 -1.44 34.18
N ILE A 181 30.15 -0.72 33.48
CA ILE A 181 29.46 -1.19 32.27
C ILE A 181 30.49 -1.54 31.18
N TYR A 182 31.46 -0.66 30.90
CA TYR A 182 32.51 -0.92 29.91
C TYR A 182 33.31 -2.18 30.23
N LYS A 183 33.67 -2.41 31.49
CA LYS A 183 34.40 -3.61 31.91
C LYS A 183 33.58 -4.89 31.79
N LEU A 184 32.27 -4.81 32.01
CA LEU A 184 31.36 -5.96 31.94
C LEU A 184 31.03 -6.38 30.49
N VAL A 185 31.11 -5.45 29.52
CA VAL A 185 30.90 -5.76 28.09
C VAL A 185 31.92 -6.79 27.61
N GLU A 186 33.16 -6.72 28.06
CA GLU A 186 34.25 -7.65 27.68
C GLU A 186 34.14 -9.03 28.34
N THR A 187 33.14 -9.27 29.18
CA THR A 187 32.97 -10.53 29.90
C THR A 187 31.71 -11.29 29.52
N ASP A 188 31.74 -12.63 29.50
CA ASP A 188 30.57 -13.50 29.33
C ASP A 188 29.83 -13.80 30.64
N ALA A 189 30.08 -13.02 31.69
CA ALA A 189 29.49 -13.23 33.01
C ALA A 189 27.98 -12.91 33.02
N ASN A 190 27.22 -13.66 33.83
CA ASN A 190 25.84 -13.31 34.15
C ASN A 190 25.84 -12.08 35.07
N ILE A 191 25.09 -11.03 34.67
CA ILE A 191 25.05 -9.76 35.37
C ILE A 191 23.68 -9.61 36.04
N LEU A 192 23.68 -9.38 37.34
CA LEU A 192 22.52 -9.02 38.14
C LEU A 192 22.52 -7.53 38.44
N ILE A 193 21.53 -6.78 37.99
CA ILE A 193 21.37 -5.34 38.21
C ILE A 193 20.33 -5.13 39.31
N THR A 194 20.74 -4.55 40.44
CA THR A 194 19.86 -4.27 41.58
C THR A 194 19.76 -2.77 41.84
N GLY A 195 18.68 -2.33 42.46
CA GLY A 195 18.40 -0.92 42.77
C GLY A 195 16.93 -0.64 42.97
N GLU A 196 16.58 0.54 43.50
CA GLU A 196 15.20 0.97 43.71
C GLU A 196 14.40 1.14 42.42
N SER A 197 13.07 1.16 42.49
CA SER A 197 12.22 1.39 41.30
C SER A 197 12.51 2.78 40.73
N GLY A 198 12.60 2.89 39.39
CA GLY A 198 12.86 4.16 38.70
C GLY A 198 14.33 4.59 38.60
N THR A 199 15.31 3.82 39.11
CA THR A 199 16.75 4.18 39.07
C THR A 199 17.44 3.93 37.73
N GLY A 200 16.73 3.58 36.64
CA GLY A 200 17.32 3.38 35.32
C GLY A 200 18.00 2.01 35.10
N LYS A 201 17.66 0.98 35.89
CA LYS A 201 18.19 -0.40 35.70
C LYS A 201 17.95 -0.92 34.29
N ASP A 202 16.81 -0.61 33.71
CA ASP A 202 16.41 -0.98 32.33
C ASP A 202 17.36 -0.36 31.30
N LEU A 203 17.77 0.88 31.53
CA LEU A 203 18.72 1.62 30.71
C LEU A 203 20.09 0.94 30.70
N VAL A 204 20.58 0.55 31.87
CA VAL A 204 21.87 -0.17 32.05
C VAL A 204 21.78 -1.56 31.37
N ALA A 205 20.67 -2.28 31.53
CA ALA A 205 20.48 -3.60 30.91
C ALA A 205 20.50 -3.53 29.39
N ARG A 206 19.83 -2.51 28.80
CA ARG A 206 19.83 -2.26 27.34
C ARG A 206 21.26 -1.93 26.85
N LEU A 207 21.98 -1.08 27.51
CA LEU A 207 23.36 -0.74 27.16
C LEU A 207 24.30 -1.97 27.17
N LEU A 208 24.22 -2.81 28.20
CA LEU A 208 25.03 -4.03 28.31
C LEU A 208 24.67 -5.03 27.20
N ARG A 209 23.37 -5.18 26.83
CA ARG A 209 22.93 -6.06 25.77
C ARG A 209 23.42 -5.60 24.40
N HIS A 210 23.33 -4.29 24.14
CA HIS A 210 23.74 -3.72 22.86
C HIS A 210 25.24 -3.79 22.66
N ALA A 211 25.99 -3.40 23.68
CA ALA A 211 27.46 -3.41 23.62
C ALA A 211 28.05 -4.84 23.47
N LYS A 212 27.31 -5.88 23.92
CA LYS A 212 27.71 -7.29 23.70
C LYS A 212 27.32 -7.81 22.30
N SER A 213 26.37 -7.18 21.59
CA SER A 213 25.98 -7.60 20.24
C SER A 213 26.91 -7.06 19.16
N ASP A 214 27.73 -6.05 19.45
CA ASP A 214 28.69 -5.43 18.53
C ASP A 214 30.13 -6.03 18.64
N CYS A 215 30.34 -7.01 19.52
CA CYS A 215 31.57 -7.81 19.63
C CYS A 215 31.39 -9.19 19.03
#